data_0e23a65ddbd3e22aa5b77e5f1291a3c7
#
_entry.id   0e23a65ddbd3e22aa5b77e5f1291a3c7
#
_cell.length_a   1.000
_cell.length_b   1.000
_cell.length_c   1.000
_cell.angle_alpha   90.00
_cell.angle_beta   90.00
_cell.angle_gamma   90.00
#
_symmetry.space_group_name_H-M   'P 1'
#
loop_
_entity.id
_entity.type
_entity.pdbx_description
1 polymer ?
#
loop_
_entity_poly.entity_id
_entity_poly.type
_entity_poly.pdbx_seq_one_letter_code
_entity_poly.pdbx_strand_id
1 'polypeptide(L)'
;MEIKAFVWDMGGVLLRTTDHTPREQLSKELGITRCELERIVFASDSSLLAETGQISEAQHWDHVLDRLNIPQEQRQEFQRKFWSKDRVDDDLIDYIRKLRACYRTGLLSNAWDGIRPALHMRFPHMLDVFDVVMFSAEVGMRKPDARYYHWILEILGVAAEEAIFVDDYPLNVEAAKQIGIKAVQFLDPEQTRREISELLNHKTGRKG
;
A
#
# COMPACT_ATOMS: atom_id res chain seq x y z
N MET A 1 0.76 13.88 22.84
CA MET A 1 1.97 14.21 22.03
C MET A 1 1.55 14.85 20.71
N GLU A 2 2.44 15.57 20.05
CA GLU A 2 2.19 16.25 18.80
C GLU A 2 2.45 15.35 17.60
N ILE A 3 1.50 15.32 16.66
CA ILE A 3 1.74 14.61 15.41
C ILE A 3 2.82 15.34 14.63
N LYS A 4 3.77 14.57 14.11
CA LYS A 4 4.92 15.05 13.32
C LYS A 4 5.02 14.36 11.98
N ALA A 5 4.42 13.16 11.83
CA ALA A 5 4.51 12.39 10.61
C ALA A 5 3.20 11.70 10.22
N PHE A 6 3.06 11.48 8.92
CA PHE A 6 2.03 10.64 8.32
C PHE A 6 2.70 9.52 7.51
N VAL A 7 2.29 8.28 7.75
CA VAL A 7 2.74 7.11 7.00
C VAL A 7 1.53 6.52 6.27
N TRP A 8 1.67 6.30 4.97
CA TRP A 8 0.58 5.85 4.10
C TRP A 8 0.91 4.50 3.48
N ASP A 9 -0.10 3.63 3.41
CA ASP A 9 -0.04 2.50 2.50
C ASP A 9 -0.26 2.95 1.05
N MET A 10 0.08 2.07 0.11
CA MET A 10 -0.07 2.31 -1.33
C MET A 10 -1.28 1.58 -1.90
N GLY A 11 -1.27 0.26 -1.85
CA GLY A 11 -2.30 -0.57 -2.45
C GLY A 11 -3.62 -0.48 -1.71
N GLY A 12 -4.74 -0.31 -2.39
CA GLY A 12 -6.03 -0.12 -1.71
C GLY A 12 -6.25 1.29 -1.14
N VAL A 13 -5.18 2.08 -0.95
CA VAL A 13 -5.24 3.47 -0.43
C VAL A 13 -4.98 4.48 -1.54
N LEU A 14 -3.75 4.56 -2.03
CA LEU A 14 -3.33 5.54 -3.04
C LEU A 14 -3.50 5.02 -4.47
N LEU A 15 -3.24 3.73 -4.66
CA LEU A 15 -3.36 3.01 -5.92
C LEU A 15 -4.50 2.01 -5.80
N ARG A 16 -5.61 2.27 -6.50
CA ARG A 16 -6.83 1.46 -6.40
C ARG A 16 -7.33 1.01 -7.76
N THR A 17 -7.95 -0.17 -7.78
CA THR A 17 -8.70 -0.65 -8.93
C THR A 17 -10.06 0.06 -8.96
N THR A 18 -10.25 0.94 -9.95
CA THR A 18 -11.48 1.77 -10.07
C THR A 18 -12.61 1.07 -10.78
N ASP A 19 -12.32 0.01 -11.55
CA ASP A 19 -13.26 -0.79 -12.30
C ASP A 19 -12.79 -2.24 -12.33
N HIS A 20 -13.54 -3.14 -11.73
CA HIS A 20 -13.18 -4.56 -11.63
C HIS A 20 -13.51 -5.38 -12.90
N THR A 21 -14.17 -4.80 -13.90
CA THR A 21 -14.59 -5.49 -15.12
C THR A 21 -13.47 -6.31 -15.79
N PRO A 22 -12.23 -5.81 -15.96
CA PRO A 22 -11.18 -6.62 -16.58
C PRO A 22 -10.79 -7.85 -15.75
N ARG A 23 -10.72 -7.73 -14.40
CA ARG A 23 -10.43 -8.87 -13.52
C ARG A 23 -11.59 -9.87 -13.48
N GLU A 24 -12.83 -9.40 -13.57
CA GLU A 24 -14.02 -10.25 -13.67
C GLU A 24 -14.06 -11.00 -15.01
N GLN A 25 -13.66 -10.36 -16.12
CA GLN A 25 -13.54 -11.03 -17.41
C GLN A 25 -12.47 -12.11 -17.39
N LEU A 26 -11.26 -11.79 -16.90
CA LEU A 26 -10.18 -12.77 -16.72
C LEU A 26 -10.62 -13.95 -15.85
N SER A 27 -11.29 -13.70 -14.73
CA SER A 27 -11.74 -14.77 -13.84
C SER A 27 -12.80 -15.67 -14.51
N LYS A 28 -13.72 -15.11 -15.32
CA LYS A 28 -14.70 -15.88 -16.12
C LYS A 28 -14.01 -16.74 -17.18
N GLU A 29 -13.02 -16.19 -17.91
CA GLU A 29 -12.23 -16.92 -18.90
C GLU A 29 -11.51 -18.13 -18.27
N LEU A 30 -11.10 -17.99 -17.01
CA LEU A 30 -10.39 -19.01 -16.22
C LEU A 30 -11.32 -19.98 -15.46
N GLY A 31 -12.64 -19.74 -15.45
CA GLY A 31 -13.59 -20.56 -14.71
C GLY A 31 -13.50 -20.44 -13.18
N ILE A 32 -12.97 -19.33 -12.65
CA ILE A 32 -12.83 -19.05 -11.22
C ILE A 32 -13.54 -17.75 -10.83
N THR A 33 -13.65 -17.46 -9.54
CA THR A 33 -14.15 -16.17 -9.06
C THR A 33 -13.08 -15.08 -9.11
N ARG A 34 -13.50 -13.80 -9.20
CA ARG A 34 -12.56 -12.67 -9.10
C ARG A 34 -11.78 -12.68 -7.77
N CYS A 35 -12.45 -13.00 -6.68
CA CYS A 35 -11.81 -13.11 -5.36
C CYS A 35 -10.71 -14.18 -5.34
N GLU A 36 -10.94 -15.32 -5.99
CA GLU A 36 -9.93 -16.37 -6.11
C GLU A 36 -8.76 -15.94 -6.99
N LEU A 37 -9.03 -15.27 -8.11
CA LEU A 37 -8.00 -14.70 -8.97
C LEU A 37 -7.11 -13.71 -8.18
N GLU A 38 -7.72 -12.75 -7.48
CA GLU A 38 -7.00 -11.78 -6.67
C GLU A 38 -6.24 -12.44 -5.51
N ARG A 39 -6.78 -13.49 -4.88
CA ARG A 39 -6.09 -14.26 -3.86
C ARG A 39 -4.86 -14.99 -4.41
N ILE A 40 -4.94 -15.55 -5.62
CA ILE A 40 -3.79 -16.19 -6.27
C ILE A 40 -2.68 -15.15 -6.54
N VAL A 41 -3.05 -13.96 -6.99
CA VAL A 41 -2.09 -12.89 -7.30
C VAL A 41 -1.53 -12.25 -6.03
N PHE A 42 -2.36 -11.90 -5.04
CA PHE A 42 -1.93 -11.05 -3.92
C PHE A 42 -1.69 -11.78 -2.60
N ALA A 43 -2.23 -13.00 -2.44
CA ALA A 43 -2.22 -13.69 -1.14
C ALA A 43 -1.74 -15.17 -1.23
N SER A 44 -1.04 -15.54 -2.31
CA SER A 44 -0.38 -16.83 -2.43
C SER A 44 0.95 -16.86 -1.69
N ASP A 45 1.47 -18.05 -1.39
CA ASP A 45 2.79 -18.23 -0.79
C ASP A 45 3.89 -17.54 -1.61
N SER A 46 3.81 -17.62 -2.95
CA SER A 46 4.76 -16.95 -3.83
C SER A 46 4.66 -15.42 -3.76
N SER A 47 3.45 -14.85 -3.55
CA SER A 47 3.29 -13.42 -3.30
C SER A 47 3.99 -12.98 -2.02
N LEU A 48 3.80 -13.74 -0.92
CA LEU A 48 4.45 -13.46 0.36
C LEU A 48 5.99 -13.52 0.28
N LEU A 49 6.53 -14.49 -0.47
CA LEU A 49 7.97 -14.59 -0.73
C LEU A 49 8.47 -13.40 -1.56
N ALA A 50 7.71 -12.99 -2.58
CA ALA A 50 8.06 -11.83 -3.41
C ALA A 50 7.98 -10.51 -2.63
N GLU A 51 6.99 -10.34 -1.74
CA GLU A 51 6.88 -9.16 -0.86
C GLU A 51 8.05 -9.01 0.13
N THR A 52 8.78 -10.09 0.39
CA THR A 52 9.99 -10.07 1.24
C THR A 52 11.28 -10.21 0.43
N GLY A 53 11.20 -10.11 -0.90
CA GLY A 53 12.37 -10.19 -1.78
C GLY A 53 13.06 -11.56 -1.83
N GLN A 54 12.42 -12.63 -1.30
CA GLN A 54 12.97 -13.98 -1.33
C GLN A 54 12.88 -14.61 -2.73
N ILE A 55 11.90 -14.19 -3.52
CA ILE A 55 11.80 -14.44 -4.96
C ILE A 55 11.51 -13.13 -5.68
N SER A 56 11.83 -13.04 -6.96
CA SER A 56 11.51 -11.87 -7.79
C SER A 56 10.03 -11.82 -8.16
N GLU A 57 9.55 -10.62 -8.53
CA GLU A 57 8.22 -10.47 -9.15
C GLU A 57 8.04 -11.39 -10.35
N ALA A 58 9.09 -11.54 -11.18
CA ALA A 58 9.05 -12.40 -12.35
C ALA A 58 8.78 -13.87 -11.97
N GLN A 59 9.46 -14.38 -10.93
CA GLN A 59 9.25 -15.73 -10.41
C GLN A 59 7.86 -15.88 -9.78
N HIS A 60 7.37 -14.84 -9.07
CA HIS A 60 6.01 -14.86 -8.56
C HIS A 60 4.99 -14.98 -9.70
N TRP A 61 5.15 -14.21 -10.77
CA TRP A 61 4.27 -14.31 -11.95
C TRP A 61 4.37 -15.67 -12.64
N ASP A 62 5.53 -16.34 -12.65
CA ASP A 62 5.64 -17.73 -13.11
C ASP A 62 4.70 -18.64 -12.31
N HIS A 63 4.73 -18.56 -10.97
CA HIS A 63 3.84 -19.32 -10.10
C HIS A 63 2.35 -18.99 -10.32
N VAL A 64 2.01 -17.72 -10.53
CA VAL A 64 0.62 -17.30 -10.83
C VAL A 64 0.13 -17.91 -12.13
N LEU A 65 0.93 -17.83 -13.20
CA LEU A 65 0.56 -18.37 -14.52
C LEU A 65 0.45 -19.90 -14.49
N ASP A 66 1.39 -20.58 -13.84
CA ASP A 66 1.35 -22.04 -13.65
C ASP A 66 0.08 -22.46 -12.88
N ARG A 67 -0.26 -21.75 -11.80
CA ARG A 67 -1.46 -22.02 -11.01
C ARG A 67 -2.77 -21.82 -11.79
N LEU A 68 -2.76 -20.88 -12.74
CA LEU A 68 -3.90 -20.55 -13.59
C LEU A 68 -3.91 -21.32 -14.91
N ASN A 69 -2.92 -22.18 -15.17
CA ASN A 69 -2.69 -22.87 -16.43
C ASN A 69 -2.62 -21.91 -17.64
N ILE A 70 -1.98 -20.76 -17.48
CA ILE A 70 -1.79 -19.75 -18.52
C ILE A 70 -0.38 -19.92 -19.12
N PRO A 71 -0.25 -20.05 -20.46
CA PRO A 71 1.05 -20.11 -21.12
C PRO A 71 1.89 -18.86 -20.88
N GLN A 72 3.21 -19.05 -20.75
CA GLN A 72 4.15 -17.95 -20.47
C GLN A 72 4.11 -16.82 -21.51
N GLU A 73 3.82 -17.18 -22.75
CA GLU A 73 3.69 -16.21 -23.87
C GLU A 73 2.54 -15.21 -23.65
N GLN A 74 1.55 -15.57 -22.84
CA GLN A 74 0.40 -14.72 -22.53
C GLN A 74 0.62 -13.82 -21.30
N ARG A 75 1.77 -13.91 -20.60
CA ARG A 75 2.09 -13.15 -19.38
C ARG A 75 1.81 -11.67 -19.52
N GLN A 76 2.41 -11.03 -20.52
CA GLN A 76 2.32 -9.58 -20.70
C GLN A 76 0.87 -9.13 -20.94
N GLU A 77 0.12 -9.87 -21.74
CA GLU A 77 -1.28 -9.57 -22.03
C GLU A 77 -2.14 -9.76 -20.76
N PHE A 78 -1.91 -10.82 -20.01
CA PHE A 78 -2.61 -11.09 -18.76
C PHE A 78 -2.35 -9.97 -17.74
N GLN A 79 -1.10 -9.62 -17.48
CA GLN A 79 -0.71 -8.53 -16.58
C GLN A 79 -1.29 -7.19 -17.03
N ARG A 80 -1.22 -6.87 -18.33
CA ARG A 80 -1.79 -5.66 -18.89
C ARG A 80 -3.31 -5.57 -18.64
N LYS A 81 -4.06 -6.65 -18.83
CA LYS A 81 -5.50 -6.70 -18.52
C LYS A 81 -5.75 -6.56 -17.02
N PHE A 82 -5.02 -7.33 -16.20
CA PHE A 82 -5.18 -7.35 -14.75
C PHE A 82 -5.01 -5.97 -14.10
N TRP A 83 -3.98 -5.21 -14.53
CA TRP A 83 -3.64 -3.88 -14.00
C TRP A 83 -4.29 -2.71 -14.76
N SER A 84 -5.12 -2.99 -15.76
CA SER A 84 -5.60 -1.97 -16.71
C SER A 84 -6.44 -0.85 -16.08
N LYS A 85 -7.08 -1.13 -14.96
CA LYS A 85 -7.98 -0.19 -14.27
C LYS A 85 -7.46 0.30 -12.92
N ASP A 86 -6.19 0.03 -12.65
CA ASP A 86 -5.55 0.60 -11.48
C ASP A 86 -5.21 2.07 -11.73
N ARG A 87 -5.62 2.93 -10.81
CA ARG A 87 -5.48 4.38 -10.87
C ARG A 87 -4.97 4.92 -9.55
N VAL A 88 -4.14 5.95 -9.63
CA VAL A 88 -3.75 6.75 -8.48
C VAL A 88 -4.90 7.71 -8.15
N ASP A 89 -5.14 7.92 -6.86
CA ASP A 89 -6.05 8.94 -6.35
C ASP A 89 -5.30 10.28 -6.26
N ASP A 90 -5.41 11.08 -7.32
CA ASP A 90 -4.71 12.37 -7.42
C ASP A 90 -5.17 13.37 -6.35
N ASP A 91 -6.45 13.33 -5.95
CA ASP A 91 -6.98 14.19 -4.89
C ASP A 91 -6.37 13.82 -3.51
N LEU A 92 -6.10 12.54 -3.29
CA LEU A 92 -5.43 12.08 -2.08
C LEU A 92 -3.93 12.41 -2.10
N ILE A 93 -3.28 12.29 -3.26
CA ILE A 93 -1.89 12.74 -3.45
C ILE A 93 -1.76 14.25 -3.17
N ASP A 94 -2.70 15.07 -3.66
CA ASP A 94 -2.72 16.51 -3.39
C ASP A 94 -2.96 16.82 -1.90
N TYR A 95 -3.77 16.01 -1.24
CA TYR A 95 -3.95 16.14 0.22
C TYR A 95 -2.66 15.82 0.98
N ILE A 96 -1.95 14.75 0.62
CA ILE A 96 -0.66 14.39 1.22
C ILE A 96 0.39 15.50 0.96
N ARG A 97 0.42 16.06 -0.26
CA ARG A 97 1.30 17.19 -0.59
C ARG A 97 1.06 18.39 0.32
N LYS A 98 -0.20 18.68 0.68
CA LYS A 98 -0.54 19.75 1.64
C LYS A 98 -0.07 19.39 3.06
N LEU A 99 -0.24 18.14 3.49
CA LEU A 99 0.26 17.69 4.80
C LEU A 99 1.79 17.78 4.89
N ARG A 100 2.51 17.48 3.82
CA ARG A 100 3.99 17.55 3.76
C ARG A 100 4.53 18.95 4.05
N ALA A 101 3.75 20.01 3.85
CA ALA A 101 4.16 21.37 4.20
C ALA A 101 4.40 21.58 5.71
N CYS A 102 3.79 20.74 6.57
CA CYS A 102 3.85 20.86 8.03
C CYS A 102 4.33 19.60 8.74
N TYR A 103 4.31 18.45 8.06
CA TYR A 103 4.58 17.13 8.63
C TYR A 103 5.54 16.34 7.76
N ARG A 104 6.28 15.39 8.36
CA ARG A 104 6.99 14.39 7.59
C ARG A 104 6.01 13.43 6.95
N THR A 105 6.33 12.94 5.75
CA THR A 105 5.47 12.00 5.02
C THR A 105 6.25 10.76 4.61
N GLY A 106 5.67 9.59 4.85
CA GLY A 106 6.24 8.30 4.49
C GLY A 106 5.27 7.43 3.71
N LEU A 107 5.79 6.63 2.80
CA LEU A 107 5.08 5.52 2.14
C LEU A 107 5.64 4.20 2.69
N LEU A 108 4.77 3.32 3.18
CA LEU A 108 5.11 2.00 3.72
C LEU A 108 4.23 0.93 3.06
N SER A 109 4.74 0.25 2.06
CA SER A 109 3.94 -0.67 1.25
C SER A 109 4.51 -2.08 1.20
N ASN A 110 3.62 -3.07 1.32
CA ASN A 110 3.92 -4.44 0.92
C ASN A 110 3.88 -4.50 -0.60
N ALA A 111 5.01 -4.74 -1.23
CA ALA A 111 5.13 -4.74 -2.68
C ALA A 111 6.30 -5.62 -3.14
N TRP A 112 6.19 -6.13 -4.35
CA TRP A 112 7.24 -6.95 -4.97
C TRP A 112 8.38 -6.07 -5.48
N ASP A 113 9.50 -6.67 -5.86
CA ASP A 113 10.61 -5.99 -6.51
C ASP A 113 10.16 -5.38 -7.85
N GLY A 114 10.88 -4.37 -8.33
CA GLY A 114 10.51 -3.68 -9.58
C GLY A 114 9.35 -2.68 -9.47
N ILE A 115 8.64 -2.61 -8.34
CA ILE A 115 7.52 -1.67 -8.17
C ILE A 115 7.96 -0.20 -8.30
N ARG A 116 9.10 0.16 -7.72
CA ARG A 116 9.61 1.55 -7.74
C ARG A 116 9.84 2.08 -9.15
N PRO A 117 10.58 1.42 -10.06
CA PRO A 117 10.70 1.86 -11.44
C PRO A 117 9.37 1.84 -12.20
N ALA A 118 8.48 0.88 -11.94
CA ALA A 118 7.16 0.82 -12.56
C ALA A 118 6.29 2.04 -12.17
N LEU A 119 6.33 2.46 -10.91
CA LEU A 119 5.62 3.65 -10.44
C LEU A 119 6.21 4.94 -11.04
N HIS A 120 7.53 5.08 -11.09
CA HIS A 120 8.17 6.23 -11.74
C HIS A 120 7.80 6.36 -13.21
N MET A 121 7.66 5.23 -13.92
CA MET A 121 7.27 5.22 -15.32
C MET A 121 5.79 5.56 -15.51
N ARG A 122 4.91 4.99 -14.68
CA ARG A 122 3.46 5.06 -14.87
C ARG A 122 2.80 6.21 -14.10
N PHE A 123 3.32 6.55 -12.93
CA PHE A 123 2.77 7.55 -12.00
C PHE A 123 3.89 8.38 -11.34
N PRO A 124 4.68 9.14 -12.13
CA PRO A 124 5.90 9.79 -11.65
C PRO A 124 5.66 10.75 -10.48
N HIS A 125 4.49 11.40 -10.42
CA HIS A 125 4.13 12.37 -9.38
C HIS A 125 3.70 11.75 -8.04
N MET A 126 3.46 10.42 -8.02
CA MET A 126 2.92 9.75 -6.84
C MET A 126 3.93 9.67 -5.69
N LEU A 127 5.21 9.41 -6.00
CA LEU A 127 6.24 9.24 -4.98
C LEU A 127 6.83 10.56 -4.48
N ASP A 128 6.67 11.65 -5.23
CA ASP A 128 7.27 12.97 -4.95
C ASP A 128 6.71 13.65 -3.68
N VAL A 129 5.57 13.18 -3.19
CA VAL A 129 4.92 13.71 -1.99
C VAL A 129 5.45 13.11 -0.69
N PHE A 130 6.36 12.15 -0.76
CA PHE A 130 6.93 11.45 0.38
C PHE A 130 8.38 11.83 0.64
N ASP A 131 8.71 12.04 1.91
CA ASP A 131 10.11 12.21 2.37
C ASP A 131 10.83 10.86 2.41
N VAL A 132 10.09 9.79 2.74
CA VAL A 132 10.58 8.40 2.82
C VAL A 132 9.64 7.46 2.07
N VAL A 133 10.20 6.60 1.21
CA VAL A 133 9.45 5.57 0.49
C VAL A 133 10.10 4.22 0.77
N MET A 134 9.34 3.30 1.38
CA MET A 134 9.79 1.94 1.70
C MET A 134 8.87 0.90 1.07
N PHE A 135 9.45 0.01 0.28
CA PHE A 135 8.81 -1.18 -0.26
C PHE A 135 9.38 -2.43 0.41
N SER A 136 8.51 -3.33 0.78
CA SER A 136 8.85 -4.51 1.60
C SER A 136 9.90 -5.42 0.96
N ALA A 137 9.84 -5.64 -0.36
CA ALA A 137 10.82 -6.46 -1.07
C ALA A 137 12.24 -5.86 -1.06
N GLU A 138 12.37 -4.52 -0.99
CA GLU A 138 13.67 -3.85 -0.97
C GLU A 138 14.41 -4.04 0.36
N VAL A 139 13.66 -4.35 1.42
CA VAL A 139 14.18 -4.39 2.80
C VAL A 139 14.01 -5.75 3.49
N GLY A 140 13.35 -6.71 2.84
CA GLY A 140 13.13 -8.05 3.37
C GLY A 140 12.16 -8.14 4.54
N MET A 141 11.35 -7.10 4.78
CA MET A 141 10.35 -7.05 5.84
C MET A 141 9.02 -6.51 5.29
N ARG A 142 7.91 -6.98 5.85
CA ARG A 142 6.57 -6.58 5.40
C ARG A 142 5.64 -6.31 6.59
N LYS A 143 4.62 -5.50 6.39
CA LYS A 143 3.51 -5.39 7.33
C LYS A 143 2.83 -6.76 7.46
N PRO A 144 2.41 -7.20 8.64
CA PRO A 144 2.32 -6.46 9.91
C PRO A 144 3.53 -6.60 10.86
N ASP A 145 4.74 -6.90 10.38
CA ASP A 145 5.94 -7.00 11.24
C ASP A 145 6.25 -5.65 11.89
N ALA A 146 6.29 -5.61 13.22
CA ALA A 146 6.56 -4.40 14.00
C ALA A 146 7.89 -3.71 13.62
N ARG A 147 8.90 -4.48 13.23
CA ARG A 147 10.22 -3.96 12.81
C ARG A 147 10.10 -3.07 11.58
N TYR A 148 9.19 -3.37 10.66
CA TYR A 148 9.00 -2.59 9.44
C TYR A 148 8.42 -1.21 9.72
N TYR A 149 7.49 -1.12 10.67
CA TYR A 149 6.97 0.18 11.14
C TYR A 149 8.04 0.97 11.92
N HIS A 150 8.75 0.32 12.84
CA HIS A 150 9.82 1.00 13.58
C HIS A 150 10.88 1.58 12.66
N TRP A 151 11.23 0.88 11.58
CA TRP A 151 12.25 1.34 10.66
C TRP A 151 11.83 2.61 9.92
N ILE A 152 10.60 2.69 9.38
CA ILE A 152 10.16 3.93 8.73
C ILE A 152 10.07 5.09 9.73
N LEU A 153 9.64 4.84 10.98
CA LEU A 153 9.61 5.86 12.03
C LEU A 153 11.01 6.38 12.37
N GLU A 154 11.99 5.50 12.46
CA GLU A 154 13.40 5.85 12.69
C GLU A 154 13.93 6.76 11.56
N ILE A 155 13.71 6.41 10.30
CA ILE A 155 14.15 7.23 9.16
C ILE A 155 13.42 8.59 9.14
N LEU A 156 12.13 8.62 9.49
CA LEU A 156 11.37 9.87 9.62
C LEU A 156 11.79 10.70 10.85
N GLY A 157 12.50 10.11 11.80
CA GLY A 157 12.96 10.77 13.03
C GLY A 157 11.84 11.09 14.01
N VAL A 158 10.82 10.22 14.13
CA VAL A 158 9.64 10.42 14.98
C VAL A 158 9.38 9.22 15.88
N ALA A 159 8.78 9.46 17.06
CA ALA A 159 8.26 8.40 17.91
C ALA A 159 6.93 7.85 17.38
N ALA A 160 6.55 6.64 17.77
CA ALA A 160 5.34 5.99 17.31
C ALA A 160 4.07 6.84 17.58
N GLU A 161 3.97 7.42 18.76
CA GLU A 161 2.82 8.23 19.17
C GLU A 161 2.75 9.62 18.47
N GLU A 162 3.81 9.98 17.76
CA GLU A 162 3.91 11.19 16.93
C GLU A 162 3.53 10.96 15.47
N ALA A 163 3.20 9.71 15.10
CA ALA A 163 2.83 9.33 13.75
C ALA A 163 1.36 8.95 13.62
N ILE A 164 0.78 9.22 12.44
CA ILE A 164 -0.48 8.66 11.98
C ILE A 164 -0.19 7.73 10.80
N PHE A 165 -0.68 6.49 10.87
CA PHE A 165 -0.60 5.50 9.81
C PHE A 165 -1.97 5.29 9.16
N VAL A 166 -2.01 5.21 7.84
CA VAL A 166 -3.24 4.97 7.06
C VAL A 166 -3.05 3.75 6.17
N ASP A 167 -3.92 2.75 6.33
CA ASP A 167 -3.85 1.47 5.60
C ASP A 167 -5.27 0.88 5.49
N ASP A 168 -5.62 0.22 4.39
CA ASP A 168 -6.93 -0.38 4.20
C ASP A 168 -7.06 -1.74 4.88
N TYR A 169 -5.94 -2.42 5.16
CA TYR A 169 -5.94 -3.77 5.71
C TYR A 169 -5.98 -3.77 7.24
N PRO A 170 -7.05 -4.33 7.87
CA PRO A 170 -7.26 -4.24 9.32
C PRO A 170 -6.09 -4.75 10.16
N LEU A 171 -5.42 -5.84 9.73
CA LEU A 171 -4.29 -6.41 10.47
C LEU A 171 -3.08 -5.46 10.50
N ASN A 172 -2.85 -4.70 9.43
CA ASN A 172 -1.77 -3.71 9.40
C ASN A 172 -2.08 -2.54 10.35
N VAL A 173 -3.33 -2.08 10.33
CA VAL A 173 -3.82 -1.01 11.22
C VAL A 173 -3.68 -1.42 12.68
N GLU A 174 -4.09 -2.64 13.02
CA GLU A 174 -3.99 -3.14 14.39
C GLU A 174 -2.53 -3.29 14.85
N ALA A 175 -1.65 -3.83 14.00
CA ALA A 175 -0.23 -3.93 14.32
C ALA A 175 0.44 -2.56 14.56
N ALA A 176 0.06 -1.55 13.77
CA ALA A 176 0.53 -0.18 13.99
C ALA A 176 0.06 0.37 15.34
N LYS A 177 -1.19 0.14 15.73
CA LYS A 177 -1.74 0.54 17.04
C LYS A 177 -1.02 -0.14 18.20
N GLN A 178 -0.69 -1.43 18.07
CA GLN A 178 0.01 -2.20 19.12
C GLN A 178 1.38 -1.62 19.47
N ILE A 179 2.06 -0.96 18.54
CA ILE A 179 3.34 -0.30 18.78
C ILE A 179 3.21 1.20 19.10
N GLY A 180 1.97 1.70 19.28
CA GLY A 180 1.68 3.07 19.71
C GLY A 180 1.47 4.08 18.59
N ILE A 181 1.48 3.69 17.32
CA ILE A 181 1.12 4.57 16.20
C ILE A 181 -0.39 4.81 16.23
N LYS A 182 -0.82 6.06 15.99
CA LYS A 182 -2.22 6.34 15.73
C LYS A 182 -2.57 5.86 14.33
N ALA A 183 -3.46 4.89 14.20
CA ALA A 183 -3.75 4.31 12.90
C ALA A 183 -5.22 4.48 12.53
N VAL A 184 -5.44 4.87 11.28
CA VAL A 184 -6.73 5.03 10.61
C VAL A 184 -6.88 3.91 9.60
N GLN A 185 -7.98 3.16 9.68
CA GLN A 185 -8.32 2.23 8.61
C GLN A 185 -8.92 3.02 7.45
N PHE A 186 -8.30 2.92 6.29
CA PHE A 186 -8.79 3.53 5.07
C PHE A 186 -10.04 2.78 4.57
N LEU A 187 -11.16 3.48 4.47
CA LEU A 187 -12.38 3.00 3.81
C LEU A 187 -12.66 3.83 2.55
N ASP A 188 -12.49 5.14 2.67
CA ASP A 188 -12.58 6.10 1.58
C ASP A 188 -11.81 7.39 1.95
N PRO A 189 -11.54 8.28 0.96
CA PRO A 189 -10.79 9.51 1.21
C PRO A 189 -11.48 10.49 2.17
N GLU A 190 -12.81 10.59 2.17
CA GLU A 190 -13.53 11.54 3.01
C GLU A 190 -13.52 11.11 4.49
N GLN A 191 -13.80 9.82 4.73
CA GLN A 191 -13.70 9.24 6.07
C GLN A 191 -12.28 9.43 6.61
N THR A 192 -11.26 9.12 5.81
CA THR A 192 -9.86 9.22 6.23
C THR A 192 -9.47 10.66 6.60
N ARG A 193 -9.83 11.64 5.77
CA ARG A 193 -9.58 13.06 6.07
C ARG A 193 -10.27 13.52 7.35
N ARG A 194 -11.50 13.08 7.59
CA ARG A 194 -12.25 13.38 8.82
C ARG A 194 -11.56 12.80 10.04
N GLU A 195 -11.21 11.51 10.05
CA GLU A 195 -10.53 10.87 11.18
C GLU A 195 -9.15 11.46 11.45
N ILE A 196 -8.37 11.76 10.42
CA ILE A 196 -7.11 12.49 10.57
C ILE A 196 -7.35 13.85 11.24
N SER A 197 -8.36 14.60 10.81
CA SER A 197 -8.69 15.91 11.41
C SER A 197 -9.07 15.78 12.89
N GLU A 198 -9.84 14.76 13.26
CA GLU A 198 -10.19 14.45 14.64
C GLU A 198 -8.94 14.16 15.48
N LEU A 199 -8.03 13.30 14.99
CA LEU A 199 -6.78 12.96 15.66
C LEU A 199 -5.86 14.18 15.86
N LEU A 200 -5.86 15.12 14.92
CA LEU A 200 -5.11 16.36 15.02
C LEU A 200 -5.76 17.35 16.03
N ASN A 201 -7.09 17.39 16.09
CA ASN A 201 -7.85 18.33 16.93
C ASN A 201 -8.00 17.89 18.39
N HIS A 202 -7.86 16.60 18.71
CA HIS A 202 -7.96 16.10 20.09
C HIS A 202 -6.97 16.73 21.10
N LYS A 203 -6.13 17.69 20.66
CA LYS A 203 -5.20 18.45 21.52
C LYS A 203 -5.76 19.77 22.07
N THR A 204 -6.80 20.33 21.46
CA THR A 204 -7.30 21.66 21.88
C THR A 204 -8.20 21.61 23.12
N GLY A 205 -8.57 20.40 23.60
CA GLY A 205 -9.50 20.18 24.72
C GLY A 205 -8.89 20.05 26.13
N ARG A 206 -7.57 20.23 26.32
CA ARG A 206 -6.95 20.22 27.67
C ARG A 206 -6.25 21.56 27.96
N LYS A 207 -7.04 22.64 28.02
CA LYS A 207 -6.76 23.85 28.81
C LYS A 207 -8.09 24.35 29.37
N GLY A 208 -8.38 23.92 30.52
CA GLY A 208 -9.42 24.39 31.41
C GLY A 208 -9.00 24.00 32.82
#